data_d5da8a2fc1dc811c2c1690cf0c139dfb
#
_entry.id   d5da8a2fc1dc811c2c1690cf0c139dfb
#
_cell.length_a   1.000
_cell.length_b   1.000
_cell.length_c   1.000
_cell.angle_alpha   90.00
_cell.angle_beta   90.00
_cell.angle_gamma   90.00
#
_symmetry.space_group_name_H-M   'P 1'
#
loop_
_entity.id
_entity.type
_entity.pdbx_description
1 polymer ?
#
loop_
_entity_poly.entity_id
_entity_poly.type
_entity_poly.pdbx_seq_one_letter_code
_entity_poly.pdbx_strand_id
1 'polypeptide(L)'
;FTTTALTSEIWLIYEEENQWKSKKIADIGDASKIPLPVDISISADDQLLWVNTWNDGETRLYDVSNPHAPKQIFNKKIGDQVNMVSQSWDGKRFYYTSSLLGNWDKKTGSKGDLQYFKAFTWDGADLTQTFGIDFIEAKLGLPHQMRFGAKALYANLYSKQNDKRVALSR
;
A
#
# COMPACT_ATOMS: atom_id res chain seq x y z
N PHE A 1 12.43 -6.57 -2.43
CA PHE A 1 12.43 -5.85 -1.15
C PHE A 1 11.58 -6.59 -0.14
N THR A 2 11.91 -6.45 1.15
CA THR A 2 11.11 -6.88 2.29
C THR A 2 11.32 -5.93 3.47
N THR A 3 10.45 -5.98 4.47
CA THR A 3 10.56 -5.16 5.68
C THR A 3 10.58 -6.04 6.93
N THR A 4 11.23 -5.55 7.98
CA THR A 4 11.21 -6.18 9.30
C THR A 4 10.36 -5.34 10.25
N ALA A 5 9.28 -5.93 10.79
CA ALA A 5 8.26 -5.19 11.51
C ALA A 5 8.79 -4.52 12.80
N LEU A 6 9.45 -5.26 13.67
CA LEU A 6 9.88 -4.76 14.98
C LEU A 6 11.16 -3.93 14.95
N THR A 7 12.05 -4.17 13.99
CA THR A 7 13.27 -3.37 13.80
C THR A 7 13.07 -2.20 12.87
N SER A 8 11.92 -2.16 12.16
CA SER A 8 11.53 -1.07 11.25
C SER A 8 12.59 -0.79 10.17
N GLU A 9 12.94 -1.84 9.42
CA GLU A 9 14.00 -1.77 8.40
C GLU A 9 13.48 -2.21 7.04
N ILE A 10 14.10 -1.70 5.97
CA ILE A 10 13.97 -2.22 4.61
C ILE A 10 15.19 -3.07 4.28
N TRP A 11 14.95 -4.25 3.76
CA TRP A 11 15.95 -5.20 3.32
C TRP A 11 15.84 -5.46 1.82
N LEU A 12 16.97 -5.55 1.14
CA LEU A 12 17.10 -6.03 -0.22
C LEU A 12 17.53 -7.49 -0.21
N ILE A 13 16.80 -8.32 -0.96
CA ILE A 13 17.18 -9.70 -1.28
C ILE A 13 17.55 -9.69 -2.76
N TYR A 14 18.74 -10.15 -3.09
CA TYR A 14 19.28 -10.09 -4.45
C TYR A 14 20.21 -11.27 -4.73
N GLU A 15 20.43 -11.54 -5.99
CA GLU A 15 21.36 -12.57 -6.44
C GLU A 15 22.66 -11.91 -6.92
N GLU A 16 23.79 -12.44 -6.45
CA GLU A 16 25.13 -12.04 -6.88
C GLU A 16 26.02 -13.29 -6.98
N GLU A 17 26.71 -13.48 -8.09
CA GLU A 17 27.56 -14.64 -8.35
C GLU A 17 26.82 -15.99 -8.14
N ASN A 18 25.57 -16.12 -8.60
CA ASN A 18 24.66 -17.27 -8.42
C ASN A 18 24.40 -17.62 -6.94
N GLN A 19 24.49 -16.64 -6.04
CA GLN A 19 24.16 -16.80 -4.61
C GLN A 19 23.17 -15.75 -4.17
N TRP A 20 22.14 -16.18 -3.41
CA TRP A 20 21.20 -15.28 -2.78
C TRP A 20 21.83 -14.56 -1.59
N LYS A 21 21.74 -13.25 -1.59
CA LYS A 21 22.23 -12.36 -0.55
C LYS A 21 21.10 -11.51 0.00
N SER A 22 21.27 -11.04 1.22
CA SER A 22 20.39 -10.05 1.83
C SER A 22 21.21 -8.93 2.46
N LYS A 23 20.68 -7.70 2.38
CA LYS A 23 21.32 -6.52 2.95
C LYS A 23 20.26 -5.58 3.48
N LYS A 24 20.45 -5.08 4.70
CA LYS A 24 19.70 -3.90 5.18
C LYS A 24 20.10 -2.69 4.35
N ILE A 25 19.12 -1.96 3.84
CA ILE A 25 19.31 -0.84 2.93
C ILE A 25 18.77 0.49 3.48
N ALA A 26 17.80 0.46 4.41
CA ALA A 26 17.29 1.66 5.07
C ALA A 26 16.65 1.35 6.43
N ASP A 27 16.62 2.35 7.30
CA ASP A 27 15.72 2.43 8.45
C ASP A 27 14.42 3.12 8.04
N ILE A 28 13.31 2.74 8.68
CA ILE A 28 11.98 3.29 8.42
C ILE A 28 11.57 4.18 9.61
N GLY A 29 11.57 5.49 9.40
CA GLY A 29 11.19 6.45 10.43
C GLY A 29 12.10 6.41 11.65
N ASP A 30 11.55 6.65 12.82
CA ASP A 30 12.25 6.57 14.11
C ASP A 30 12.10 5.15 14.68
N ALA A 31 13.12 4.32 14.54
CA ALA A 31 13.12 2.93 15.00
C ALA A 31 12.86 2.79 16.52
N SER A 32 13.19 3.81 17.33
CA SER A 32 12.92 3.79 18.78
C SER A 32 11.42 3.82 19.11
N LYS A 33 10.60 4.31 18.18
CA LYS A 33 9.14 4.35 18.29
C LYS A 33 8.44 3.16 17.61
N ILE A 34 9.22 2.28 17.02
CA ILE A 34 8.74 1.10 16.31
C ILE A 34 7.58 1.46 15.37
N PRO A 35 7.85 2.13 14.23
CA PRO A 35 6.80 2.46 13.23
C PRO A 35 5.97 1.25 12.80
N LEU A 36 6.53 0.06 12.84
CA LEU A 36 5.93 -1.23 12.52
C LEU A 36 5.50 -1.31 11.04
N PRO A 37 6.44 -1.46 10.09
CA PRO A 37 6.10 -1.68 8.70
C PRO A 37 5.36 -3.01 8.52
N VAL A 38 4.24 -2.97 7.79
CA VAL A 38 3.30 -4.09 7.66
C VAL A 38 2.95 -4.45 6.24
N ASP A 39 3.11 -3.51 5.29
CA ASP A 39 2.87 -3.77 3.88
C ASP A 39 3.74 -2.90 2.98
N ILE A 40 4.09 -3.41 1.81
CA ILE A 40 4.87 -2.73 0.79
C ILE A 40 4.25 -2.92 -0.59
N SER A 41 4.41 -1.91 -1.45
CA SER A 41 3.98 -1.99 -2.85
C SER A 41 4.99 -1.28 -3.73
N ILE A 42 5.49 -1.97 -4.76
CA ILE A 42 6.43 -1.40 -5.74
C ILE A 42 5.66 -0.88 -6.96
N SER A 43 6.14 0.21 -7.56
CA SER A 43 5.59 0.74 -8.80
C SER A 43 5.85 -0.20 -9.99
N ALA A 44 5.05 -0.05 -11.06
CA ALA A 44 5.14 -0.92 -12.23
C ALA A 44 6.48 -0.83 -12.99
N ASP A 45 7.24 0.24 -12.78
CA ASP A 45 8.56 0.48 -13.35
C ASP A 45 9.71 0.12 -12.39
N ASP A 46 9.39 -0.46 -11.22
CA ASP A 46 10.33 -0.86 -10.16
C ASP A 46 11.17 0.30 -9.58
N GLN A 47 10.73 1.56 -9.75
CA GLN A 47 11.50 2.72 -9.30
C GLN A 47 11.05 3.27 -7.94
N LEU A 48 9.80 2.99 -7.53
CA LEU A 48 9.18 3.57 -6.34
C LEU A 48 8.64 2.48 -5.42
N LEU A 49 9.01 2.53 -4.15
CA LEU A 49 8.56 1.58 -3.12
C LEU A 49 7.72 2.31 -2.06
N TRP A 50 6.45 1.97 -1.99
CA TRP A 50 5.56 2.40 -0.91
C TRP A 50 5.67 1.45 0.28
N VAL A 51 5.76 2.02 1.47
CA VAL A 51 5.86 1.29 2.74
C VAL A 51 4.83 1.85 3.72
N ASN A 52 3.95 1.00 4.21
CA ASN A 52 2.99 1.36 5.26
C ASN A 52 3.51 0.98 6.63
N THR A 53 3.35 1.86 7.59
CA THR A 53 3.71 1.64 8.99
C THR A 53 2.49 1.77 9.90
N TRP A 54 2.20 0.71 10.65
CA TRP A 54 0.93 0.58 11.36
C TRP A 54 0.84 1.44 12.62
N ASN A 55 1.92 1.54 13.40
CA ASN A 55 1.88 2.23 14.69
C ASN A 55 1.70 3.74 14.56
N ASP A 56 2.37 4.36 13.61
CA ASP A 56 2.26 5.81 13.35
C ASP A 56 1.17 6.13 12.30
N GLY A 57 0.66 5.11 11.59
CA GLY A 57 -0.41 5.27 10.58
C GLY A 57 0.04 6.04 9.35
N GLU A 58 1.33 5.96 9.00
CA GLU A 58 1.91 6.66 7.86
C GLU A 58 2.16 5.72 6.68
N THR A 59 2.07 6.28 5.48
CA THR A 59 2.64 5.70 4.26
C THR A 59 3.89 6.49 3.89
N ARG A 60 4.93 5.78 3.47
CA ARG A 60 6.21 6.37 3.04
C ARG A 60 6.55 5.93 1.64
N LEU A 61 7.14 6.82 0.87
CA LEU A 61 7.61 6.54 -0.49
C LEU A 61 9.12 6.64 -0.54
N TYR A 62 9.73 5.62 -1.09
CA TYR A 62 11.15 5.55 -1.34
C TYR A 62 11.44 5.50 -2.85
N ASP A 63 12.37 6.32 -3.31
CA ASP A 63 13.04 6.12 -4.59
C ASP A 63 14.01 4.95 -4.43
N VAL A 64 13.79 3.90 -5.19
CA VAL A 64 14.55 2.65 -5.21
C VAL A 64 15.22 2.40 -6.57
N SER A 65 15.35 3.43 -7.40
CA SER A 65 16.07 3.37 -8.68
C SER A 65 17.51 2.85 -8.52
N ASN A 66 18.13 3.15 -7.37
CA ASN A 66 19.28 2.41 -6.87
C ASN A 66 18.82 1.51 -5.69
N PRO A 67 18.59 0.21 -5.92
CA PRO A 67 18.05 -0.67 -4.90
C PRO A 67 18.94 -0.85 -3.66
N HIS A 68 20.27 -0.59 -3.79
CA HIS A 68 21.20 -0.68 -2.68
C HIS A 68 21.29 0.57 -1.81
N ALA A 69 20.70 1.70 -2.25
CA ALA A 69 20.72 2.99 -1.57
C ALA A 69 19.42 3.75 -1.76
N PRO A 70 18.28 3.23 -1.24
CA PRO A 70 16.98 3.88 -1.36
C PRO A 70 16.97 5.23 -0.64
N LYS A 71 16.14 6.15 -1.15
CA LYS A 71 15.94 7.46 -0.53
C LYS A 71 14.47 7.67 -0.23
N GLN A 72 14.11 7.98 1.02
CA GLN A 72 12.77 8.42 1.32
C GLN A 72 12.53 9.79 0.69
N ILE A 73 11.51 9.89 -0.16
CA ILE A 73 11.16 11.11 -0.90
C ILE A 73 9.82 11.71 -0.47
N PHE A 74 9.00 10.94 0.26
CA PHE A 74 7.70 11.40 0.72
C PHE A 74 7.24 10.60 1.95
N ASN A 75 6.38 11.20 2.80
CA ASN A 75 5.57 10.51 3.79
C ASN A 75 4.28 11.27 4.06
N LYS A 76 3.23 10.53 4.45
CA LYS A 76 1.94 11.10 4.80
C LYS A 76 1.20 10.26 5.83
N LYS A 77 0.59 10.91 6.79
CA LYS A 77 -0.36 10.31 7.71
C LYS A 77 -1.64 9.93 6.95
N ILE A 78 -2.03 8.66 7.01
CA ILE A 78 -3.23 8.12 6.37
C ILE A 78 -4.38 8.00 7.36
N GLY A 79 -4.09 7.61 8.59
CA GLY A 79 -5.06 7.46 9.67
C GLY A 79 -4.37 7.14 10.98
N ASP A 80 -5.11 6.72 12.01
CA ASP A 80 -4.52 6.39 13.32
C ASP A 80 -3.68 5.10 13.26
N GLN A 81 -3.98 4.24 12.31
CA GLN A 81 -3.22 3.05 11.91
C GLN A 81 -3.38 2.85 10.41
N VAL A 82 -2.42 2.26 9.74
CA VAL A 82 -2.53 1.88 8.33
C VAL A 82 -1.96 0.49 8.13
N ASN A 83 -2.65 -0.36 7.39
CA ASN A 83 -2.19 -1.70 7.09
C ASN A 83 -1.86 -1.86 5.59
N MET A 84 -2.78 -2.37 4.79
CA MET A 84 -2.51 -2.70 3.41
C MET A 84 -2.50 -1.48 2.50
N VAL A 85 -1.59 -1.50 1.51
CA VAL A 85 -1.59 -0.58 0.38
C VAL A 85 -1.83 -1.35 -0.92
N SER A 86 -2.62 -0.77 -1.79
CA SER A 86 -2.76 -1.24 -3.16
C SER A 86 -2.69 -0.04 -4.10
N GLN A 87 -1.97 -0.17 -5.20
CA GLN A 87 -1.87 0.88 -6.20
C GLN A 87 -2.50 0.45 -7.52
N SER A 88 -3.03 1.41 -8.27
CA SER A 88 -3.42 1.18 -9.65
C SER A 88 -2.17 0.98 -10.51
N TRP A 89 -2.31 0.26 -11.62
CA TRP A 89 -1.19 -0.08 -12.50
C TRP A 89 -0.48 1.15 -13.09
N ASP A 90 -1.22 2.26 -13.23
CA ASP A 90 -0.67 3.54 -13.69
C ASP A 90 0.02 4.36 -12.58
N GLY A 91 0.06 3.84 -11.35
CA GLY A 91 0.68 4.50 -10.20
C GLY A 91 -0.01 5.78 -9.73
N LYS A 92 -1.23 6.07 -10.20
CA LYS A 92 -1.93 7.33 -9.91
C LYS A 92 -2.99 7.24 -8.82
N ARG A 93 -3.39 6.03 -8.43
CA ARG A 93 -4.40 5.81 -7.39
C ARG A 93 -3.88 4.83 -6.35
N PHE A 94 -4.10 5.19 -5.10
CA PHE A 94 -3.69 4.41 -3.94
C PHE A 94 -4.87 4.14 -3.03
N TYR A 95 -4.89 2.97 -2.45
CA TYR A 95 -5.97 2.49 -1.62
C TYR A 95 -5.38 1.91 -0.34
N TYR A 96 -5.96 2.29 0.79
CA TYR A 96 -5.47 1.91 2.11
C TYR A 96 -6.58 1.32 2.96
N THR A 97 -6.22 0.30 3.75
CA THR A 97 -7.04 -0.24 4.82
C THR A 97 -6.29 -0.20 6.14
N SER A 98 -7.00 -0.28 7.26
CA SER A 98 -6.45 0.01 8.57
C SER A 98 -6.24 -1.21 9.47
N SER A 99 -7.02 -2.29 9.31
CA SER A 99 -6.95 -3.43 10.23
C SER A 99 -5.78 -4.35 9.93
N LEU A 100 -4.95 -4.61 10.93
CA LEU A 100 -3.88 -5.62 10.86
C LEU A 100 -4.35 -6.95 11.43
N LEU A 101 -4.65 -6.97 12.71
CA LEU A 101 -5.21 -8.12 13.44
C LEU A 101 -6.20 -7.57 14.46
N GLY A 102 -7.41 -8.12 14.50
CA GLY A 102 -8.50 -7.58 15.31
C GLY A 102 -8.21 -7.42 16.80
N ASN A 103 -7.27 -8.20 17.36
CA ASN A 103 -6.81 -8.07 18.75
C ASN A 103 -5.69 -7.01 18.90
N TRP A 104 -4.97 -6.66 17.84
CA TRP A 104 -3.91 -5.65 17.84
C TRP A 104 -4.42 -4.27 17.46
N ASP A 105 -5.49 -4.23 16.66
CA ASP A 105 -6.06 -2.97 16.18
C ASP A 105 -6.40 -2.04 17.35
N LYS A 106 -6.08 -0.77 17.16
CA LYS A 106 -6.42 0.29 18.11
C LYS A 106 -7.92 0.32 18.36
N LYS A 107 -8.32 0.46 19.62
CA LYS A 107 -9.73 0.48 20.04
C LYS A 107 -10.27 1.89 20.19
N THR A 108 -9.39 2.88 20.25
CA THR A 108 -9.71 4.30 20.35
C THR A 108 -8.89 5.10 19.36
N GLY A 109 -9.49 6.11 18.76
CA GLY A 109 -8.86 6.97 17.77
C GLY A 109 -9.84 7.97 17.17
N SER A 110 -9.40 8.67 16.15
CA SER A 110 -10.20 9.69 15.48
C SER A 110 -11.29 9.08 14.63
N LYS A 111 -12.45 9.76 14.56
CA LYS A 111 -13.54 9.34 13.67
C LYS A 111 -13.05 9.30 12.22
N GLY A 112 -13.34 8.22 11.51
CA GLY A 112 -12.93 8.00 10.12
C GLY A 112 -11.47 7.57 9.93
N ASP A 113 -10.67 7.52 11.02
CA ASP A 113 -9.23 7.24 10.97
C ASP A 113 -8.82 5.95 11.69
N LEU A 114 -9.76 5.30 12.38
CA LEU A 114 -9.48 4.09 13.15
C LEU A 114 -9.69 2.82 12.35
N GLN A 115 -10.88 2.65 11.73
CA GLN A 115 -11.20 1.52 10.87
C GLN A 115 -11.77 2.03 9.55
N TYR A 116 -10.99 1.96 8.49
CA TYR A 116 -11.33 2.61 7.24
C TYR A 116 -10.87 1.85 5.99
N PHE A 117 -11.54 2.13 4.90
CA PHE A 117 -11.00 2.08 3.54
C PHE A 117 -10.87 3.51 3.03
N LYS A 118 -9.72 3.89 2.52
CA LYS A 118 -9.48 5.21 1.92
C LYS A 118 -8.85 5.09 0.55
N ALA A 119 -9.30 5.94 -0.38
CA ALA A 119 -8.75 6.06 -1.72
C ALA A 119 -8.14 7.45 -1.92
N PHE A 120 -6.98 7.48 -2.58
CA PHE A 120 -6.21 8.69 -2.86
C PHE A 120 -5.81 8.74 -4.33
N THR A 121 -5.61 9.93 -4.86
CA THR A 121 -4.85 10.18 -6.08
C THR A 121 -3.46 10.67 -5.74
N TRP A 122 -2.47 10.21 -6.51
CA TRP A 122 -1.08 10.65 -6.45
C TRP A 122 -0.78 11.51 -7.68
N ASP A 123 -0.25 12.71 -7.47
CA ASP A 123 0.09 13.66 -8.55
C ASP A 123 1.60 13.76 -8.83
N GLY A 124 2.40 12.94 -8.14
CA GLY A 124 3.86 12.97 -8.18
C GLY A 124 4.51 13.69 -6.99
N ALA A 125 3.71 14.42 -6.19
CA ALA A 125 4.20 15.19 -5.05
C ALA A 125 3.37 14.95 -3.77
N ASP A 126 2.06 14.76 -3.88
CA ASP A 126 1.16 14.53 -2.74
C ASP A 126 0.04 13.52 -3.03
N LEU A 127 -0.49 12.96 -1.97
CA LEU A 127 -1.66 12.10 -1.95
C LEU A 127 -2.90 12.92 -1.56
N THR A 128 -3.85 13.07 -2.46
CA THR A 128 -5.13 13.71 -2.19
C THR A 128 -6.22 12.66 -1.99
N GLN A 129 -6.88 12.65 -0.82
CA GLN A 129 -7.97 11.72 -0.56
C GLN A 129 -9.18 12.06 -1.44
N THR A 130 -9.67 11.05 -2.17
CA THR A 130 -10.81 11.16 -3.09
C THR A 130 -12.05 10.44 -2.60
N PHE A 131 -11.86 9.44 -1.73
CA PHE A 131 -12.95 8.64 -1.19
C PHE A 131 -12.56 8.05 0.16
N GLY A 132 -13.55 7.74 1.01
CA GLY A 132 -13.36 7.02 2.26
C GLY A 132 -14.63 6.39 2.77
N ILE A 133 -14.49 5.27 3.49
CA ILE A 133 -15.55 4.60 4.24
C ILE A 133 -15.05 4.45 5.68
N ASP A 134 -15.80 4.97 6.64
CA ASP A 134 -15.65 4.65 8.06
C ASP A 134 -16.37 3.32 8.33
N PHE A 135 -15.61 2.27 8.59
CA PHE A 135 -16.15 0.92 8.81
C PHE A 135 -16.86 0.78 10.15
N ILE A 136 -16.50 1.62 11.14
CA ILE A 136 -17.20 1.65 12.42
C ILE A 136 -18.59 2.25 12.24
N GLU A 137 -18.68 3.42 11.62
CA GLU A 137 -19.96 4.09 11.35
C GLU A 137 -20.86 3.26 10.45
N ALA A 138 -20.29 2.67 9.40
CA ALA A 138 -21.01 1.81 8.46
C ALA A 138 -21.32 0.41 9.01
N LYS A 139 -20.81 0.03 10.19
CA LYS A 139 -20.99 -1.30 10.82
C LYS A 139 -20.54 -2.47 9.92
N LEU A 140 -19.44 -2.28 9.19
CA LEU A 140 -18.92 -3.25 8.22
C LEU A 140 -17.83 -4.19 8.76
N GLY A 141 -17.43 -4.02 10.04
CA GLY A 141 -16.37 -4.81 10.66
C GLY A 141 -14.98 -4.21 10.47
N LEU A 142 -13.96 -5.05 10.23
CA LEU A 142 -12.55 -4.65 10.21
C LEU A 142 -11.97 -4.80 8.80
N PRO A 143 -11.60 -3.71 8.12
CA PRO A 143 -11.05 -3.76 6.76
C PRO A 143 -9.57 -4.19 6.79
N HIS A 144 -9.25 -5.39 6.32
CA HIS A 144 -7.88 -5.91 6.35
C HIS A 144 -7.19 -5.80 4.99
N GLN A 145 -7.75 -6.41 3.95
CA GLN A 145 -7.12 -6.46 2.63
C GLN A 145 -8.11 -6.08 1.53
N MET A 146 -7.59 -5.46 0.46
CA MET A 146 -8.37 -5.16 -0.73
C MET A 146 -7.74 -5.79 -1.98
N ARG A 147 -8.58 -6.07 -2.97
CA ARG A 147 -8.17 -6.50 -4.30
C ARG A 147 -9.01 -5.77 -5.33
N PHE A 148 -8.36 -5.31 -6.39
CA PHE A 148 -9.04 -4.71 -7.53
C PHE A 148 -8.99 -5.70 -8.69
N GLY A 149 -10.17 -6.06 -9.19
CA GLY A 149 -10.24 -6.92 -10.38
C GLY A 149 -9.75 -6.20 -11.62
N ALA A 150 -9.21 -6.96 -12.57
CA ALA A 150 -8.77 -6.46 -13.88
C ALA A 150 -9.86 -5.69 -14.65
N LYS A 151 -11.14 -5.82 -14.28
CA LYS A 151 -12.26 -5.07 -14.87
C LYS A 151 -12.09 -3.55 -14.78
N ALA A 152 -11.47 -3.03 -13.73
CA ALA A 152 -11.22 -1.59 -13.59
C ALA A 152 -10.14 -1.09 -14.56
N LEU A 153 -9.18 -1.95 -14.93
CA LEU A 153 -8.14 -1.67 -15.93
C LEU A 153 -8.59 -2.03 -17.37
N TYR A 154 -9.44 -3.04 -17.50
CA TYR A 154 -9.83 -3.64 -18.78
C TYR A 154 -11.32 -3.51 -19.10
N ALA A 155 -12.05 -2.59 -18.45
CA ALA A 155 -13.49 -2.39 -18.71
C ALA A 155 -13.80 -2.27 -20.21
N ASN A 156 -12.91 -1.60 -20.97
CA ASN A 156 -13.05 -1.46 -22.42
C ASN A 156 -12.68 -2.73 -23.22
N LEU A 157 -11.90 -3.66 -22.65
CA LEU A 157 -11.56 -4.93 -23.31
C LEU A 157 -12.64 -5.99 -23.05
N TYR A 158 -13.20 -6.01 -21.84
CA TYR A 158 -14.27 -6.95 -21.49
C TYR A 158 -15.62 -6.58 -22.14
N SER A 159 -15.93 -5.29 -22.30
CA SER A 159 -17.11 -4.86 -23.07
C SER A 159 -17.01 -5.31 -24.52
N LYS A 160 -15.86 -5.12 -25.18
CA LYS A 160 -15.62 -5.57 -26.56
C LYS A 160 -15.63 -7.09 -26.73
N GLN A 161 -15.23 -7.88 -25.71
CA GLN A 161 -15.32 -9.34 -25.76
C GLN A 161 -16.77 -9.85 -25.55
N ASN A 162 -17.53 -9.22 -24.67
CA ASN A 162 -18.94 -9.57 -24.47
C ASN A 162 -19.80 -9.23 -25.70
N ASP A 163 -19.55 -8.10 -26.37
CA ASP A 163 -20.21 -7.74 -27.62
C ASP A 163 -19.91 -8.74 -28.74
N LYS A 164 -18.69 -9.28 -28.80
CA LYS A 164 -18.34 -10.35 -29.76
C LYS A 164 -19.01 -11.69 -29.44
N ARG A 165 -19.18 -12.04 -28.15
CA ARG A 165 -19.89 -13.29 -27.76
C ARG A 165 -21.38 -13.22 -28.05
N VAL A 166 -22.01 -12.05 -27.88
CA VAL A 166 -23.43 -11.84 -28.23
C VAL A 166 -23.63 -11.86 -29.74
N ALA A 167 -22.66 -11.40 -30.52
CA ALA A 167 -22.72 -11.43 -32.00
C ALA A 167 -22.52 -12.83 -32.61
N LEU A 168 -21.86 -13.77 -31.87
CA LEU A 168 -21.65 -15.14 -32.31
C LEU A 168 -22.76 -16.13 -31.84
N SER A 169 -23.71 -15.66 -31.02
CA SER A 169 -24.85 -16.44 -30.53
C SER A 169 -26.19 -16.09 -31.22
N ARG A 170 -26.15 -15.39 -32.39
CA ARG A 170 -27.34 -15.09 -33.21
C ARG A 170 -27.25 -15.77 -34.57
#